data_b5b582c656d467c26a2c29544aa74891
#
_entry.id   b5b582c656d467c26a2c29544aa74891
#
_cell.length_a   1.000
_cell.length_b   1.000
_cell.length_c   1.000
_cell.angle_alpha   90.00
_cell.angle_beta   90.00
_cell.angle_gamma   90.00
#
_symmetry.space_group_name_H-M   'P 1'
#
loop_
_entity.id
_entity.type
_entity.pdbx_description
1 polymer ?
#
loop_
_entity_poly.entity_id
_entity_poly.type
_entity_poly.pdbx_seq_one_letter_code
_entity_poly.pdbx_strand_id
1 'polypeptide(L)'
;MPLTDGGRAQATALAPRLAAELAGGPVPVVLTSPLNRAFDTCELAGLGGGAEADADLVEWDYGSYEGRTTAEIVAGRPGWNLFTDGAPGGEQPEDVGARVDRFLGRIRAVEGVVVCVAHAHVLRVLAARWIGADPVWGQSFVLAPASVSELGWEHGRPVVCRWNLT
;
A
#
# COMPACT_ATOMS: atom_id res chain seq x y z
N MET A 1 -11.86 -2.60 -10.47
CA MET A 1 -12.53 -1.31 -10.76
C MET A 1 -11.47 -0.33 -11.25
N PRO A 2 -11.76 0.49 -12.30
CA PRO A 2 -10.86 1.54 -12.78
C PRO A 2 -10.82 2.72 -11.79
N LEU A 3 -9.86 3.64 -11.99
CA LEU A 3 -9.85 4.92 -11.27
C LEU A 3 -11.06 5.77 -11.68
N THR A 4 -11.63 6.48 -10.70
CA THR A 4 -12.60 7.56 -10.96
C THR A 4 -11.88 8.78 -11.54
N ASP A 5 -12.60 9.74 -12.11
CA ASP A 5 -12.02 10.99 -12.62
C ASP A 5 -11.27 11.74 -11.50
N GLY A 6 -11.83 11.78 -10.29
CA GLY A 6 -11.15 12.34 -9.12
C GLY A 6 -9.86 11.59 -8.76
N GLY A 7 -9.88 10.24 -8.81
CA GLY A 7 -8.69 9.43 -8.58
C GLY A 7 -7.61 9.67 -9.63
N ARG A 8 -7.99 9.83 -10.90
CA ARG A 8 -7.05 10.17 -11.98
C ARG A 8 -6.40 11.54 -11.76
N ALA A 9 -7.20 12.54 -11.39
CA ALA A 9 -6.69 13.88 -11.08
C ALA A 9 -5.71 13.85 -9.89
N GLN A 10 -6.04 13.11 -8.83
CA GLN A 10 -5.16 12.93 -7.67
C GLN A 10 -3.86 12.23 -8.04
N ALA A 11 -3.91 11.15 -8.83
CA ALA A 11 -2.73 10.43 -9.29
C ALA A 11 -1.82 11.33 -10.17
N THR A 12 -2.41 12.13 -11.07
CA THR A 12 -1.66 13.09 -11.90
C THR A 12 -0.97 14.17 -11.04
N ALA A 13 -1.62 14.62 -9.98
CA ALA A 13 -1.06 15.62 -9.07
C ALA A 13 0.19 15.10 -8.29
N LEU A 14 0.39 13.78 -8.20
CA LEU A 14 1.60 13.21 -7.60
C LEU A 14 2.85 13.38 -8.45
N ALA A 15 2.74 13.47 -9.78
CA ALA A 15 3.88 13.44 -10.69
C ALA A 15 4.96 14.50 -10.38
N PRO A 16 4.65 15.80 -10.22
CA PRO A 16 5.67 16.79 -9.94
C PRO A 16 6.34 16.58 -8.58
N ARG A 17 5.59 16.08 -7.60
CA ARG A 17 6.12 15.79 -6.27
C ARG A 17 7.10 14.63 -6.30
N LEU A 18 6.70 13.50 -6.88
CA LEU A 18 7.56 12.31 -7.00
C LEU A 18 8.80 12.62 -7.83
N ALA A 19 8.66 13.38 -8.93
CA ALA A 19 9.80 13.83 -9.70
C ALA A 19 10.80 14.65 -8.86
N ALA A 20 10.31 15.54 -7.98
CA ALA A 20 11.16 16.33 -7.10
C ALA A 20 11.81 15.47 -5.99
N GLU A 21 11.08 14.54 -5.39
CA GLU A 21 11.59 13.66 -4.32
C GLU A 21 12.62 12.63 -4.84
N LEU A 22 12.47 12.19 -6.09
CA LEU A 22 13.38 11.23 -6.73
C LEU A 22 14.53 11.91 -7.51
N ALA A 23 14.52 13.23 -7.63
CA ALA A 23 15.53 13.98 -8.39
C ALA A 23 16.94 13.81 -7.80
N GLY A 24 17.91 13.51 -8.67
CA GLY A 24 19.33 13.40 -8.29
C GLY A 24 19.69 12.09 -7.57
N GLY A 25 18.71 11.22 -7.32
CA GLY A 25 18.95 9.87 -6.78
C GLY A 25 19.11 8.81 -7.88
N PRO A 26 19.37 7.56 -7.47
CA PRO A 26 19.35 6.43 -8.40
C PRO A 26 17.95 6.25 -9.01
N VAL A 27 17.88 5.66 -10.19
CA VAL A 27 16.60 5.27 -10.81
C VAL A 27 15.89 4.30 -9.86
N PRO A 28 14.66 4.60 -9.41
CA PRO A 28 13.98 3.75 -8.47
C PRO A 28 13.53 2.43 -9.12
N VAL A 29 13.52 1.36 -8.35
CA VAL A 29 12.75 0.17 -8.70
C VAL A 29 11.28 0.47 -8.39
N VAL A 30 10.40 0.35 -9.39
CA VAL A 30 8.96 0.62 -9.23
C VAL A 30 8.20 -0.70 -9.23
N LEU A 31 7.55 -1.00 -8.12
CA LEU A 31 6.70 -2.19 -7.94
C LEU A 31 5.26 -1.77 -7.74
N THR A 32 4.34 -2.44 -8.41
CA THR A 32 2.92 -2.09 -8.34
C THR A 32 2.05 -3.31 -8.09
N SER A 33 0.91 -3.11 -7.43
CA SER A 33 -0.15 -4.10 -7.41
C SER A 33 -0.56 -4.47 -8.84
N PRO A 34 -0.89 -5.75 -9.14
CA PRO A 34 -1.36 -6.16 -10.46
C PRO A 34 -2.74 -5.61 -10.84
N LEU A 35 -3.42 -4.90 -9.93
CA LEU A 35 -4.74 -4.33 -10.22
C LEU A 35 -4.62 -3.07 -11.08
N ASN A 36 -5.42 -2.98 -12.14
CA ASN A 36 -5.37 -1.90 -13.14
C ASN A 36 -5.30 -0.50 -12.52
N ARG A 37 -6.07 -0.23 -11.45
CA ARG A 37 -6.06 1.08 -10.79
C ARG A 37 -4.69 1.47 -10.20
N ALA A 38 -3.86 0.49 -9.82
CA ALA A 38 -2.51 0.75 -9.34
C ALA A 38 -1.56 1.06 -10.51
N PHE A 39 -1.67 0.32 -11.62
CA PHE A 39 -0.95 0.63 -12.86
C PHE A 39 -1.32 2.01 -13.39
N ASP A 40 -2.63 2.33 -13.49
CA ASP A 40 -3.10 3.64 -13.91
C ASP A 40 -2.50 4.76 -13.03
N THR A 41 -2.39 4.50 -11.71
CA THR A 41 -1.76 5.44 -10.78
C THR A 41 -0.26 5.60 -11.08
N CYS A 42 0.48 4.51 -11.34
CA CYS A 42 1.88 4.58 -11.75
C CYS A 42 2.08 5.44 -13.00
N GLU A 43 1.29 5.18 -14.05
CA GLU A 43 1.37 5.92 -15.30
C GLU A 43 1.12 7.42 -15.09
N LEU A 44 0.02 7.76 -14.41
CA LEU A 44 -0.38 9.15 -14.16
C LEU A 44 0.59 9.89 -13.23
N ALA A 45 1.23 9.16 -12.31
CA ALA A 45 2.24 9.70 -11.40
C ALA A 45 3.64 9.80 -12.03
N GLY A 46 3.79 9.45 -13.32
CA GLY A 46 5.07 9.51 -14.03
C GLY A 46 6.04 8.38 -13.71
N LEU A 47 5.57 7.28 -13.13
CA LEU A 47 6.36 6.11 -12.73
C LEU A 47 6.23 4.91 -13.69
N GLY A 48 5.36 5.01 -14.71
CA GLY A 48 4.93 3.85 -15.51
C GLY A 48 6.01 3.20 -16.36
N GLY A 49 7.06 3.94 -16.77
CA GLY A 49 8.07 3.47 -17.73
C GLY A 49 8.93 2.27 -17.29
N GLY A 50 8.74 1.74 -16.09
CA GLY A 50 9.49 0.61 -15.54
C GLY A 50 8.77 -0.12 -14.40
N ALA A 51 7.46 0.12 -14.26
CA ALA A 51 6.68 -0.48 -13.16
C ALA A 51 6.46 -1.99 -13.41
N GLU A 52 6.86 -2.80 -12.44
CA GLU A 52 6.69 -4.24 -12.44
C GLU A 52 5.57 -4.65 -11.47
N ALA A 53 4.72 -5.59 -11.91
CA ALA A 53 3.65 -6.12 -11.07
C ALA A 53 4.20 -7.07 -10.00
N ASP A 54 3.79 -6.87 -8.76
CA ASP A 54 4.05 -7.80 -7.66
C ASP A 54 2.73 -8.26 -7.03
N ALA A 55 2.49 -9.57 -7.05
CA ALA A 55 1.26 -10.17 -6.54
C ALA A 55 1.09 -10.00 -5.02
N ASP A 56 2.18 -9.84 -4.27
CA ASP A 56 2.11 -9.59 -2.83
C ASP A 56 1.62 -8.17 -2.48
N LEU A 57 1.53 -7.26 -3.48
CA LEU A 57 0.97 -5.90 -3.34
C LEU A 57 -0.52 -5.79 -3.66
N VAL A 58 -1.20 -6.89 -3.98
CA VAL A 58 -2.65 -6.87 -4.22
C VAL A 58 -3.38 -6.36 -2.97
N GLU A 59 -4.55 -5.72 -3.13
CA GLU A 59 -5.35 -5.27 -1.98
C GLU A 59 -5.83 -6.49 -1.16
N TRP A 60 -6.17 -6.27 0.09
CA TRP A 60 -6.80 -7.27 0.95
C TRP A 60 -7.99 -7.91 0.25
N ASP A 61 -8.04 -9.23 0.21
CA ASP A 61 -9.22 -9.94 -0.29
C ASP A 61 -10.34 -9.89 0.76
N TYR A 62 -11.38 -9.15 0.45
CA TYR A 62 -12.51 -8.97 1.36
C TYR A 62 -13.53 -10.12 1.29
N GLY A 63 -13.33 -11.11 0.43
CA GLY A 63 -14.20 -12.28 0.32
C GLY A 63 -15.67 -11.90 0.18
N SER A 64 -16.52 -12.41 1.08
CA SER A 64 -17.96 -12.09 1.07
C SER A 64 -18.31 -10.64 1.45
N TYR A 65 -17.33 -9.85 1.84
CA TYR A 65 -17.51 -8.41 2.15
C TYR A 65 -17.11 -7.49 0.98
N GLU A 66 -16.70 -8.05 -0.16
CA GLU A 66 -16.40 -7.24 -1.35
C GLU A 66 -17.58 -6.34 -1.73
N GLY A 67 -17.26 -5.05 -1.98
CA GLY A 67 -18.26 -4.03 -2.35
C GLY A 67 -19.13 -3.51 -1.21
N ARG A 68 -18.99 -4.02 0.01
CA ARG A 68 -19.70 -3.52 1.19
C ARG A 68 -18.92 -2.44 1.91
N THR A 69 -19.63 -1.49 2.48
CA THR A 69 -19.04 -0.48 3.36
C THR A 69 -18.82 -1.06 4.78
N THR A 70 -17.86 -0.50 5.51
CA THR A 70 -17.65 -0.85 6.93
C THR A 70 -18.94 -0.69 7.76
N ALA A 71 -19.75 0.36 7.49
CA ALA A 71 -20.99 0.59 8.20
C ALA A 71 -22.02 -0.55 7.99
N GLU A 72 -22.14 -1.05 6.76
CA GLU A 72 -23.03 -2.19 6.43
C GLU A 72 -22.55 -3.49 7.06
N ILE A 73 -21.25 -3.70 7.17
CA ILE A 73 -20.69 -4.89 7.82
C ILE A 73 -20.93 -4.83 9.32
N VAL A 74 -20.61 -3.71 9.96
CA VAL A 74 -20.76 -3.50 11.41
C VAL A 74 -22.24 -3.55 11.84
N ALA A 75 -23.17 -3.12 10.97
CA ALA A 75 -24.60 -3.27 11.26
C ALA A 75 -25.03 -4.74 11.43
N GLY A 76 -24.40 -5.66 10.72
CA GLY A 76 -24.64 -7.11 10.83
C GLY A 76 -23.68 -7.82 11.80
N ARG A 77 -22.53 -7.23 12.10
CA ARG A 77 -21.50 -7.79 13.00
C ARG A 77 -20.89 -6.65 13.84
N PRO A 78 -21.55 -6.26 14.94
CA PRO A 78 -21.05 -5.21 15.81
C PRO A 78 -19.63 -5.47 16.32
N GLY A 79 -18.77 -4.45 16.25
CA GLY A 79 -17.37 -4.54 16.69
C GLY A 79 -16.42 -5.14 15.65
N TRP A 80 -16.89 -5.54 14.45
CA TRP A 80 -16.01 -6.05 13.42
C TRP A 80 -14.96 -5.01 12.98
N ASN A 81 -13.74 -5.48 12.84
CA ASN A 81 -12.61 -4.72 12.32
C ASN A 81 -11.78 -5.62 11.38
N LEU A 82 -11.52 -5.15 10.17
CA LEU A 82 -10.78 -5.92 9.15
C LEU A 82 -9.43 -6.42 9.67
N PHE A 83 -8.70 -5.59 10.41
CA PHE A 83 -7.34 -5.90 10.88
C PHE A 83 -7.27 -6.90 12.03
N THR A 84 -8.40 -7.21 12.68
CA THR A 84 -8.49 -8.20 13.75
C THR A 84 -9.33 -9.42 13.38
N ASP A 85 -10.36 -9.21 12.56
CA ASP A 85 -11.37 -10.23 12.27
C ASP A 85 -11.27 -10.80 10.86
N GLY A 86 -10.48 -10.16 9.99
CA GLY A 86 -10.39 -10.55 8.59
C GLY A 86 -11.72 -10.48 7.84
N ALA A 87 -11.80 -11.18 6.72
CA ALA A 87 -13.00 -11.24 5.89
C ALA A 87 -13.41 -12.70 5.63
N PRO A 88 -14.69 -13.04 5.82
CA PRO A 88 -15.18 -14.41 5.57
C PRO A 88 -15.01 -14.81 4.10
N GLY A 89 -14.30 -15.90 3.86
CA GLY A 89 -13.98 -16.37 2.50
C GLY A 89 -12.93 -15.55 1.78
N GLY A 90 -12.33 -14.56 2.46
CA GLY A 90 -11.20 -13.77 2.00
C GLY A 90 -9.99 -13.96 2.92
N GLU A 91 -9.05 -12.99 2.88
CA GLU A 91 -7.82 -13.05 3.68
C GLU A 91 -8.06 -12.73 5.16
N GLN A 92 -7.30 -13.41 6.02
CA GLN A 92 -7.15 -13.07 7.43
C GLN A 92 -5.93 -12.12 7.61
N PRO A 93 -5.81 -11.40 8.74
CA PRO A 93 -4.68 -10.52 8.99
C PRO A 93 -3.32 -11.19 8.83
N GLU A 94 -3.22 -12.46 9.23
CA GLU A 94 -2.01 -13.27 9.12
C GLU A 94 -1.64 -13.59 7.68
N ASP A 95 -2.63 -13.80 6.80
CA ASP A 95 -2.42 -14.08 5.37
C ASP A 95 -1.80 -12.85 4.69
N VAL A 96 -2.37 -11.66 4.94
CA VAL A 96 -1.84 -10.40 4.42
C VAL A 96 -0.47 -10.11 5.03
N GLY A 97 -0.29 -10.34 6.33
CA GLY A 97 1.00 -10.22 7.00
C GLY A 97 2.08 -11.07 6.35
N ALA A 98 1.76 -12.34 6.09
CA ALA A 98 2.71 -13.29 5.50
C ALA A 98 3.14 -12.90 4.07
N ARG A 99 2.21 -12.44 3.19
CA ARG A 99 2.60 -11.97 1.84
C ARG A 99 3.39 -10.67 1.88
N VAL A 100 3.03 -9.76 2.79
CA VAL A 100 3.80 -8.53 3.02
C VAL A 100 5.21 -8.84 3.51
N ASP A 101 5.40 -9.81 4.41
CA ASP A 101 6.73 -10.24 4.86
C ASP A 101 7.58 -10.80 3.72
N ARG A 102 6.99 -11.61 2.81
CA ARG A 102 7.69 -12.07 1.59
C ARG A 102 8.12 -10.90 0.72
N PHE A 103 7.22 -9.93 0.51
CA PHE A 103 7.53 -8.71 -0.24
C PHE A 103 8.67 -7.93 0.41
N LEU A 104 8.59 -7.65 1.71
CA LEU A 104 9.62 -6.93 2.47
C LEU A 104 10.97 -7.66 2.44
N GLY A 105 10.96 -8.99 2.48
CA GLY A 105 12.18 -9.80 2.34
C GLY A 105 12.90 -9.58 1.01
N ARG A 106 12.14 -9.38 -0.09
CA ARG A 106 12.71 -9.09 -1.41
C ARG A 106 13.23 -7.66 -1.52
N ILE A 107 12.44 -6.67 -1.12
CA ILE A 107 12.82 -5.27 -1.30
C ILE A 107 13.95 -4.82 -0.37
N ARG A 108 14.11 -5.42 0.80
CA ARG A 108 15.23 -5.12 1.71
C ARG A 108 16.61 -5.51 1.13
N ALA A 109 16.65 -6.36 0.12
CA ALA A 109 17.87 -6.73 -0.60
C ALA A 109 18.17 -5.80 -1.79
N VAL A 110 17.26 -4.89 -2.13
CA VAL A 110 17.44 -3.93 -3.23
C VAL A 110 18.25 -2.73 -2.73
N GLU A 111 19.35 -2.43 -3.42
CA GLU A 111 20.10 -1.20 -3.17
C GLU A 111 19.40 -0.01 -3.84
N GLY A 112 19.21 1.08 -3.10
CA GLY A 112 18.60 2.31 -3.58
C GLY A 112 17.14 2.49 -3.16
N VAL A 113 16.34 3.11 -4.03
CA VAL A 113 14.95 3.47 -3.75
C VAL A 113 14.00 2.47 -4.40
N VAL A 114 13.06 1.94 -3.62
CA VAL A 114 11.95 1.15 -4.12
C VAL A 114 10.66 1.97 -3.94
N VAL A 115 9.94 2.19 -5.04
CA VAL A 115 8.62 2.82 -5.01
C VAL A 115 7.56 1.73 -5.12
N CYS A 116 6.65 1.69 -4.15
CA CYS A 116 5.54 0.73 -4.11
C CYS A 116 4.22 1.46 -4.37
N VAL A 117 3.47 1.08 -5.39
CA VAL A 117 2.13 1.60 -5.67
C VAL A 117 1.11 0.49 -5.44
N ALA A 118 0.28 0.67 -4.42
CA ALA A 118 -0.67 -0.36 -4.01
C ALA A 118 -1.94 0.26 -3.40
N HIS A 119 -2.52 -0.38 -2.41
CA HIS A 119 -3.83 -0.05 -1.89
C HIS A 119 -3.78 0.23 -0.38
N ALA A 120 -4.85 0.85 0.13
CA ALA A 120 -4.84 1.39 1.47
C ALA A 120 -4.57 0.33 2.55
N HIS A 121 -5.27 -0.81 2.55
CA HIS A 121 -5.13 -1.76 3.65
C HIS A 121 -3.82 -2.54 3.59
N VAL A 122 -3.39 -3.00 2.41
CA VAL A 122 -2.09 -3.68 2.28
C VAL A 122 -0.91 -2.76 2.63
N LEU A 123 -0.94 -1.48 2.24
CA LEU A 123 0.14 -0.53 2.57
C LEU A 123 0.19 -0.20 4.07
N ARG A 124 -0.96 -0.19 4.75
CA ARG A 124 -1.03 -0.02 6.21
C ARG A 124 -0.43 -1.21 6.95
N VAL A 125 -0.71 -2.44 6.47
CA VAL A 125 -0.05 -3.65 6.98
C VAL A 125 1.44 -3.62 6.67
N LEU A 126 1.84 -3.18 5.46
CA LEU A 126 3.24 -3.06 5.08
C LEU A 126 4.01 -2.12 6.02
N ALA A 127 3.44 -0.98 6.38
CA ALA A 127 4.07 -0.06 7.33
C ALA A 127 4.23 -0.69 8.72
N ALA A 128 3.21 -1.40 9.22
CA ALA A 128 3.30 -2.14 10.48
C ALA A 128 4.41 -3.20 10.44
N ARG A 129 4.43 -4.04 9.39
CA ARG A 129 5.42 -5.09 9.22
C ARG A 129 6.84 -4.55 8.99
N TRP A 130 6.97 -3.39 8.33
CA TRP A 130 8.24 -2.72 8.14
C TRP A 130 8.96 -2.46 9.47
N ILE A 131 8.24 -1.93 10.46
CA ILE A 131 8.77 -1.66 11.80
C ILE A 131 8.74 -2.88 12.73
N GLY A 132 8.40 -4.07 12.24
CA GLY A 132 8.38 -5.31 13.01
C GLY A 132 7.14 -5.48 13.91
N ALA A 133 6.10 -4.65 13.71
CA ALA A 133 4.84 -4.78 14.45
C ALA A 133 3.92 -5.86 13.83
N ASP A 134 2.95 -6.32 14.60
CA ASP A 134 1.93 -7.28 14.14
C ASP A 134 1.05 -6.65 13.03
N PRO A 135 0.55 -7.41 12.02
CA PRO A 135 -0.36 -6.91 10.98
C PRO A 135 -1.56 -6.13 11.52
N VAL A 136 -2.07 -6.48 12.69
CA VAL A 136 -3.18 -5.79 13.36
C VAL A 136 -2.91 -4.30 13.56
N TRP A 137 -1.65 -3.90 13.75
CA TRP A 137 -1.27 -2.50 13.91
C TRP A 137 -1.48 -1.66 12.65
N GLY A 138 -1.75 -2.27 11.50
CA GLY A 138 -2.22 -1.57 10.31
C GLY A 138 -3.48 -0.72 10.58
N GLN A 139 -4.33 -1.11 11.54
CA GLN A 139 -5.50 -0.33 11.96
C GLN A 139 -5.15 1.07 12.51
N SER A 140 -3.94 1.24 13.05
CA SER A 140 -3.49 2.50 13.67
C SER A 140 -2.94 3.51 12.67
N PHE A 141 -2.78 3.12 11.41
CA PHE A 141 -2.34 4.00 10.33
C PHE A 141 -3.53 4.47 9.51
N VAL A 142 -3.64 5.77 9.26
CA VAL A 142 -4.57 6.34 8.28
C VAL A 142 -3.84 6.54 6.96
N LEU A 143 -4.45 6.18 5.84
CA LEU A 143 -3.84 6.35 4.52
C LEU A 143 -4.88 6.86 3.53
N ALA A 144 -4.67 8.06 3.02
CA ALA A 144 -5.51 8.69 2.02
C ALA A 144 -5.15 8.20 0.60
N PRO A 145 -6.09 8.20 -0.34
CA PRO A 145 -5.77 8.00 -1.75
C PRO A 145 -4.73 9.01 -2.23
N ALA A 146 -3.84 8.56 -3.11
CA ALA A 146 -2.77 9.39 -3.69
C ALA A 146 -1.90 10.12 -2.65
N SER A 147 -1.73 9.54 -1.47
CA SER A 147 -0.75 10.01 -0.49
C SER A 147 0.60 9.32 -0.68
N VAL A 148 1.67 9.99 -0.25
CA VAL A 148 3.03 9.46 -0.25
C VAL A 148 3.47 9.20 1.18
N SER A 149 4.07 8.05 1.42
CA SER A 149 4.70 7.69 2.68
C SER A 149 6.13 7.23 2.43
N GLU A 150 7.01 7.46 3.36
CA GLU A 150 8.42 7.06 3.29
C GLU A 150 8.76 6.18 4.48
N LEU A 151 9.26 5.00 4.18
CA LEU A 151 9.82 4.04 5.11
C LEU A 151 11.33 4.01 4.91
N GLY A 152 12.08 3.97 5.99
CA GLY A 152 13.54 4.07 5.92
C GLY A 152 14.22 3.40 7.10
N TRP A 153 15.46 3.81 7.32
CA TRP A 153 16.32 3.28 8.37
C TRP A 153 16.90 4.40 9.20
N GLU A 154 16.88 4.23 10.51
CA GLU A 154 17.58 5.10 11.46
C GLU A 154 18.44 4.25 12.39
N HIS A 155 19.73 4.49 12.41
CA HIS A 155 20.70 3.71 13.19
C HIS A 155 20.57 2.18 12.99
N GLY A 156 20.30 1.75 11.74
CA GLY A 156 20.11 0.34 11.38
C GLY A 156 18.77 -0.25 11.79
N ARG A 157 17.82 0.57 12.25
CA ARG A 157 16.46 0.14 12.61
C ARG A 157 15.46 0.63 11.58
N PRO A 158 14.46 -0.18 11.19
CA PRO A 158 13.42 0.25 10.28
C PRO A 158 12.52 1.27 10.98
N VAL A 159 12.23 2.37 10.29
CA VAL A 159 11.41 3.48 10.79
C VAL A 159 10.40 3.94 9.73
N VAL A 160 9.37 4.64 10.18
CA VAL A 160 8.48 5.43 9.31
C VAL A 160 8.99 6.86 9.32
N CYS A 161 9.60 7.30 8.20
CA CYS A 161 10.18 8.63 8.08
C CYS A 161 9.09 9.69 7.86
N ARG A 162 8.14 9.39 6.95
CA ARG A 162 6.99 10.24 6.64
C ARG A 162 5.77 9.37 6.38
N TRP A 163 4.59 9.85 6.75
CA TRP A 163 3.37 9.08 6.58
C TRP A 163 2.20 9.92 6.09
N ASN A 164 1.48 9.39 5.08
CA ASN A 164 0.20 9.90 4.59
C ASN A 164 0.25 11.37 4.15
N LEU A 165 1.29 11.76 3.45
CA LEU A 165 1.44 13.11 2.92
C LEU A 165 0.62 13.27 1.63
N THR A 166 -0.34 14.16 1.60
CA THR A 166 -1.18 14.52 0.46
C THR A 166 -0.70 15.80 -0.22
#